data_c0b5db2e9ac027687d130b84588a3509
#
_entry.id   c0b5db2e9ac027687d130b84588a3509
#
_cell.length_a   1.000
_cell.length_b   1.000
_cell.length_c   1.000
_cell.angle_alpha   90.00
_cell.angle_beta   90.00
_cell.angle_gamma   90.00
#
_symmetry.space_group_name_H-M   'P 1'
#
loop_
_entity.id
_entity.type
_entity.pdbx_description
1 polymer ?
#
loop_
_entity_poly.entity_id
_entity_poly.type
_entity_poly.pdbx_seq_one_letter_code
_entity_poly.pdbx_strand_id
1 'polypeptide(L)'
;MGMPPRLPPVLSFHDLPVAELAAARLDGELFRIDDCFAPVDEIEQPQHRAGALRAVLPERLIAEQRSAAWIWGALDAPPTHHELCVTAGARTRSPGISWMRVREVVIEPAEIATVAGLQLTTPLRTAVDLARFSADFGEAEELMVAWLMLHCSFGVIDCVDDMQRRRNLPNKRQAIARLKNLS
;
A
#
# COMPACT_ATOMS: atom_id res chain seq x y z
N MET A 1 2.62 2.48 -39.58
CA MET A 1 1.57 1.63 -38.98
C MET A 1 1.60 1.91 -37.48
N GLY A 2 0.68 2.75 -36.98
CA GLY A 2 0.64 3.12 -35.56
C GLY A 2 0.16 1.91 -34.75
N MET A 3 0.85 1.61 -33.65
CA MET A 3 0.38 0.61 -32.70
C MET A 3 -0.99 1.07 -32.18
N PRO A 4 -2.00 0.21 -32.06
CA PRO A 4 -3.28 0.59 -31.47
C PRO A 4 -3.06 1.16 -30.08
N PRO A 5 -3.84 2.15 -29.64
CA PRO A 5 -3.74 2.68 -28.29
C PRO A 5 -3.94 1.55 -27.29
N ARG A 6 -2.91 1.29 -26.49
CA ARG A 6 -2.97 0.27 -25.44
C ARG A 6 -3.79 0.84 -24.28
N LEU A 7 -4.84 0.15 -23.88
CA LEU A 7 -5.57 0.50 -22.67
C LEU A 7 -4.62 0.49 -21.46
N PRO A 8 -4.82 1.37 -20.49
CA PRO A 8 -4.05 1.31 -19.26
C PRO A 8 -4.31 -0.04 -18.56
N PRO A 9 -3.33 -0.57 -17.80
CA PRO A 9 -3.46 -1.86 -17.12
C PRO A 9 -4.55 -1.86 -16.04
N VAL A 10 -4.97 -0.66 -15.61
CA VAL A 10 -6.08 -0.45 -14.68
C VAL A 10 -6.99 0.61 -15.24
N LEU A 11 -8.28 0.29 -15.33
CA LEU A 11 -9.35 1.16 -15.82
C LEU A 11 -10.12 1.77 -14.67
N SER A 12 -10.36 3.06 -14.73
CA SER A 12 -11.12 3.85 -13.77
C SER A 12 -12.30 4.55 -14.45
N PHE A 13 -13.11 5.23 -13.68
CA PHE A 13 -14.19 6.09 -14.21
C PHE A 13 -13.67 7.29 -15.01
N HIS A 14 -12.37 7.55 -15.00
CA HIS A 14 -11.73 8.54 -15.89
C HIS A 14 -11.49 8.01 -17.31
N ASP A 15 -11.41 6.69 -17.44
CA ASP A 15 -11.13 6.03 -18.72
C ASP A 15 -12.40 5.63 -19.44
N LEU A 16 -13.40 5.11 -18.72
CA LEU A 16 -14.69 4.65 -19.23
C LEU A 16 -15.82 4.99 -18.25
N PRO A 17 -17.05 5.21 -18.76
CA PRO A 17 -18.23 5.38 -17.92
C PRO A 17 -18.44 4.19 -16.97
N VAL A 18 -18.88 4.46 -15.74
CA VAL A 18 -19.11 3.42 -14.70
C VAL A 18 -20.05 2.32 -15.21
N ALA A 19 -21.04 2.68 -16.03
CA ALA A 19 -21.99 1.70 -16.60
C ALA A 19 -21.28 0.71 -17.55
N GLU A 20 -20.33 1.18 -18.36
CA GLU A 20 -19.55 0.33 -19.26
C GLU A 20 -18.58 -0.58 -18.49
N LEU A 21 -17.89 -0.03 -17.48
CA LEU A 21 -17.03 -0.82 -16.60
C LEU A 21 -17.83 -1.90 -15.85
N ALA A 22 -19.04 -1.56 -15.40
CA ALA A 22 -19.92 -2.52 -14.72
C ALA A 22 -20.43 -3.60 -15.69
N ALA A 23 -20.77 -3.25 -16.94
CA ALA A 23 -21.19 -4.20 -17.96
C ALA A 23 -20.05 -5.17 -18.30
N ALA A 24 -18.86 -4.66 -18.63
CA ALA A 24 -17.67 -5.48 -18.93
C ALA A 24 -17.30 -6.42 -17.78
N ARG A 25 -17.49 -5.97 -16.52
CA ARG A 25 -17.30 -6.85 -15.36
C ARG A 25 -18.36 -7.97 -15.30
N LEU A 26 -19.62 -7.67 -15.59
CA LEU A 26 -20.70 -8.69 -15.62
C LEU A 26 -20.50 -9.68 -16.76
N ASP A 27 -19.96 -9.23 -17.91
CA ASP A 27 -19.62 -10.06 -19.06
C ASP A 27 -18.35 -10.90 -18.82
N GLY A 28 -17.67 -10.71 -17.68
CA GLY A 28 -16.47 -11.47 -17.31
C GLY A 28 -15.20 -11.02 -18.05
N GLU A 29 -15.19 -9.82 -18.61
CA GLU A 29 -14.02 -9.24 -19.27
C GLU A 29 -13.09 -8.50 -18.30
N LEU A 30 -13.66 -7.97 -17.20
CA LEU A 30 -12.93 -7.24 -16.18
C LEU A 30 -13.13 -7.83 -14.79
N PHE A 31 -12.13 -7.73 -13.94
CA PHE A 31 -12.25 -7.95 -12.49
C PHE A 31 -11.99 -6.65 -11.72
N ARG A 32 -12.53 -6.56 -10.51
CA ARG A 32 -12.41 -5.36 -9.68
C ARG A 32 -11.14 -5.38 -8.84
N ILE A 33 -10.42 -4.26 -8.86
CA ILE A 33 -9.29 -3.98 -7.96
C ILE A 33 -9.60 -2.66 -7.24
N ASP A 34 -9.96 -2.71 -5.97
CA ASP A 34 -10.40 -1.56 -5.19
C ASP A 34 -11.58 -0.83 -5.90
N ASP A 35 -11.45 0.46 -6.22
CA ASP A 35 -12.45 1.22 -6.98
C ASP A 35 -12.17 1.27 -8.49
N CYS A 36 -11.24 0.44 -8.97
CA CYS A 36 -10.88 0.31 -10.38
C CYS A 36 -11.11 -1.12 -10.90
N PHE A 37 -10.76 -1.33 -12.17
CA PHE A 37 -10.95 -2.60 -12.87
C PHE A 37 -9.70 -2.96 -13.67
N ALA A 38 -9.44 -4.25 -13.84
CA ALA A 38 -8.39 -4.76 -14.71
C ALA A 38 -8.91 -5.90 -15.58
N PRO A 39 -8.31 -6.16 -16.77
CA PRO A 39 -8.67 -7.27 -17.64
C PRO A 39 -8.47 -8.63 -16.95
N VAL A 40 -9.40 -9.57 -17.17
CA VAL A 40 -9.35 -10.92 -16.54
C VAL A 40 -8.24 -11.82 -17.07
N ASP A 41 -7.64 -11.49 -18.21
CA ASP A 41 -6.49 -12.17 -18.79
C ASP A 41 -5.14 -11.71 -18.21
N GLU A 42 -5.15 -10.69 -17.36
CA GLU A 42 -3.97 -10.24 -16.63
C GLU A 42 -3.96 -10.80 -15.20
N ILE A 43 -2.78 -11.27 -14.76
CA ILE A 43 -2.58 -11.69 -13.35
C ILE A 43 -2.42 -10.42 -12.51
N GLU A 44 -3.19 -10.33 -11.43
CA GLU A 44 -3.09 -9.23 -10.48
C GLU A 44 -1.67 -9.13 -9.88
N GLN A 45 -1.07 -7.96 -10.00
CA GLN A 45 0.30 -7.65 -9.59
C GLN A 45 0.33 -6.34 -8.77
N PRO A 46 1.42 -6.07 -8.04
CA PRO A 46 1.59 -4.81 -7.30
C PRO A 46 1.34 -3.55 -8.14
N GLN A 47 1.67 -3.59 -9.44
CA GLN A 47 1.45 -2.48 -10.37
C GLN A 47 -0.03 -2.17 -10.59
N HIS A 48 -0.89 -3.19 -10.63
CA HIS A 48 -2.34 -3.01 -10.77
C HIS A 48 -2.92 -2.39 -9.50
N ARG A 49 -2.55 -2.89 -8.32
CA ARG A 49 -2.97 -2.36 -7.02
C ARG A 49 -2.52 -0.91 -6.81
N ALA A 50 -1.26 -0.63 -7.12
CA ALA A 50 -0.72 0.73 -7.05
C ALA A 50 -1.41 1.67 -8.06
N GLY A 51 -1.67 1.20 -9.28
CA GLY A 51 -2.40 1.93 -10.32
C GLY A 51 -3.82 2.27 -9.91
N ALA A 52 -4.54 1.31 -9.31
CA ALA A 52 -5.89 1.49 -8.80
C ALA A 52 -5.94 2.57 -7.72
N LEU A 53 -5.09 2.45 -6.70
CA LEU A 53 -5.04 3.44 -5.62
C LEU A 53 -4.60 4.83 -6.15
N ARG A 54 -3.63 4.89 -7.05
CA ARG A 54 -3.17 6.14 -7.65
C ARG A 54 -4.28 6.87 -8.41
N ALA A 55 -5.18 6.15 -9.08
CA ALA A 55 -6.26 6.75 -9.87
C ALA A 55 -7.24 7.60 -9.03
N VAL A 56 -7.34 7.31 -7.74
CA VAL A 56 -8.28 7.96 -6.80
C VAL A 56 -7.60 8.85 -5.76
N LEU A 57 -6.26 8.80 -5.65
CA LEU A 57 -5.51 9.57 -4.66
C LEU A 57 -5.13 10.96 -5.16
N PRO A 58 -5.19 11.98 -4.30
CA PRO A 58 -4.49 13.24 -4.52
C PRO A 58 -2.98 13.02 -4.67
N GLU A 59 -2.33 13.84 -5.50
CA GLU A 59 -0.87 13.86 -5.59
C GLU A 59 -0.20 14.08 -4.24
N ARG A 60 1.01 13.53 -4.04
CA ARG A 60 1.87 13.64 -2.86
C ARG A 60 1.51 12.77 -1.65
N LEU A 61 0.50 11.92 -1.74
CA LEU A 61 0.26 10.93 -0.70
C LEU A 61 1.11 9.69 -0.92
N ILE A 62 1.63 9.16 0.18
CA ILE A 62 2.45 7.95 0.23
C ILE A 62 1.62 6.87 0.90
N ALA A 63 1.43 5.74 0.23
CA ALA A 63 0.74 4.59 0.84
C ALA A 63 1.63 3.97 1.92
N GLU A 64 1.04 3.70 3.09
CA GLU A 64 1.75 3.11 4.24
C GLU A 64 0.93 2.00 4.90
N GLN A 65 1.55 1.32 5.87
CA GLN A 65 0.90 0.29 6.70
C GLN A 65 0.09 -0.72 5.87
N ARG A 66 -1.22 -0.91 6.15
CA ARG A 66 -2.06 -1.91 5.47
C ARG A 66 -2.25 -1.60 3.98
N SER A 67 -2.27 -0.31 3.58
CA SER A 67 -2.35 0.04 2.15
C SER A 67 -1.09 -0.33 1.40
N ALA A 68 0.09 -0.07 1.96
CA ALA A 68 1.35 -0.52 1.37
C ALA A 68 1.47 -2.05 1.40
N ALA A 69 1.07 -2.70 2.51
CA ALA A 69 1.05 -4.16 2.62
C ALA A 69 0.15 -4.81 1.55
N TRP A 70 -1.03 -4.24 1.28
CA TRP A 70 -1.90 -4.68 0.20
C TRP A 70 -1.23 -4.55 -1.18
N ILE A 71 -0.63 -3.40 -1.46
CA ILE A 71 0.07 -3.19 -2.75
C ILE A 71 1.23 -4.18 -2.91
N TRP A 72 1.99 -4.45 -1.86
CA TRP A 72 3.06 -5.44 -1.87
C TRP A 72 2.58 -6.89 -1.98
N GLY A 73 1.30 -7.17 -1.79
CA GLY A 73 0.70 -8.51 -1.89
C GLY A 73 0.55 -9.23 -0.56
N ALA A 74 0.80 -8.57 0.57
CA ALA A 74 0.65 -9.16 1.91
C ALA A 74 -0.81 -9.18 2.41
N LEU A 75 -1.73 -8.59 1.66
CA LEU A 75 -3.18 -8.65 1.84
C LEU A 75 -3.85 -9.01 0.52
N ASP A 76 -4.86 -9.86 0.57
CA ASP A 76 -5.62 -10.25 -0.62
C ASP A 76 -6.59 -9.14 -1.09
N ALA A 77 -7.15 -8.39 -0.16
CA ALA A 77 -8.11 -7.33 -0.43
C ALA A 77 -7.62 -5.96 0.08
N PRO A 78 -8.04 -4.85 -0.54
CA PRO A 78 -7.71 -3.52 -0.06
C PRO A 78 -8.29 -3.28 1.34
N PRO A 79 -7.62 -2.49 2.20
CA PRO A 79 -8.16 -2.15 3.50
C PRO A 79 -9.40 -1.26 3.36
N THR A 80 -10.37 -1.40 4.26
CA THR A 80 -11.60 -0.58 4.29
C THR A 80 -11.31 0.93 4.35
N HIS A 81 -10.21 1.30 4.98
CA HIS A 81 -9.71 2.67 5.03
C HIS A 81 -8.24 2.64 4.61
N HIS A 82 -7.92 3.36 3.53
CA HIS A 82 -6.52 3.48 3.11
C HIS A 82 -5.70 4.28 4.12
N GLU A 83 -4.55 3.75 4.48
CA GLU A 83 -3.58 4.36 5.37
C GLU A 83 -2.49 5.00 4.54
N LEU A 84 -2.37 6.31 4.68
CA LEU A 84 -1.54 7.15 3.86
C LEU A 84 -0.74 8.11 4.73
N CYS A 85 0.40 8.56 4.24
CA CYS A 85 1.16 9.58 4.92
C CYS A 85 1.66 10.67 3.97
N VAL A 86 2.09 11.78 4.57
CA VAL A 86 2.83 12.85 3.93
C VAL A 86 4.11 13.10 4.70
N THR A 87 5.14 13.55 4.01
CA THR A 87 6.38 13.99 4.66
C THR A 87 6.13 15.17 5.58
N ALA A 88 6.67 15.15 6.77
CA ALA A 88 6.58 16.25 7.74
C ALA A 88 6.96 17.60 7.11
N GLY A 89 6.12 18.60 7.30
CA GLY A 89 6.28 19.92 6.68
C GLY A 89 5.59 20.08 5.31
N ALA A 90 5.12 19.02 4.69
CA ALA A 90 4.21 19.12 3.55
C ALA A 90 2.85 19.60 4.06
N ARG A 91 2.50 20.89 3.78
CA ARG A 91 1.18 21.44 4.15
C ARG A 91 0.09 20.72 3.34
N THR A 92 -0.39 19.62 3.85
CA THR A 92 -1.55 18.93 3.30
C THR A 92 -2.70 19.10 4.28
N ARG A 93 -3.77 19.79 3.86
CA ARG A 93 -5.05 19.66 4.57
C ARG A 93 -5.47 18.21 4.36
N SER A 94 -5.63 17.47 5.46
CA SER A 94 -6.26 16.14 5.38
C SER A 94 -7.58 16.32 4.63
N PRO A 95 -7.73 15.76 3.44
CA PRO A 95 -9.01 15.83 2.76
C PRO A 95 -9.95 15.05 3.67
N GLY A 96 -10.97 15.66 4.24
CA GLY A 96 -11.94 14.99 5.13
C GLY A 96 -12.74 13.87 4.42
N ILE A 97 -12.03 12.97 3.78
CA ILE A 97 -12.55 11.87 2.96
C ILE A 97 -12.60 10.63 3.85
N SER A 98 -13.77 10.07 4.01
CA SER A 98 -14.05 9.01 4.98
C SER A 98 -13.30 7.69 4.74
N TRP A 99 -12.88 7.41 3.50
CA TRP A 99 -12.21 6.16 3.15
C TRP A 99 -10.67 6.21 3.26
N MET A 100 -10.07 7.34 3.68
CA MET A 100 -8.63 7.47 3.87
C MET A 100 -8.27 8.07 5.23
N ARG A 101 -7.15 7.62 5.79
CA ARG A 101 -6.50 8.17 6.97
C ARG A 101 -5.14 8.70 6.58
N VAL A 102 -4.89 9.98 6.82
CA VAL A 102 -3.62 10.62 6.45
C VAL A 102 -2.92 11.12 7.71
N ARG A 103 -1.64 10.81 7.86
CA ARG A 103 -0.80 11.32 8.96
C ARG A 103 0.47 11.97 8.42
N GLU A 104 1.05 12.89 9.18
CA GLU A 104 2.39 13.41 8.93
C GLU A 104 3.44 12.49 9.53
N VAL A 105 4.49 12.20 8.77
CA VAL A 105 5.58 11.32 9.19
C VAL A 105 6.93 11.91 8.82
N VAL A 106 7.94 11.59 9.61
CA VAL A 106 9.33 11.72 9.20
C VAL A 106 9.70 10.46 8.44
N ILE A 107 9.99 10.60 7.16
CA ILE A 107 10.33 9.50 6.26
C ILE A 107 11.50 9.92 5.38
N GLU A 108 12.46 9.03 5.21
CA GLU A 108 13.64 9.27 4.36
C GLU A 108 13.36 8.76 2.93
N PRO A 109 14.03 9.35 1.91
CA PRO A 109 13.84 8.89 0.51
C PRO A 109 14.11 7.40 0.32
N ALA A 110 15.05 6.82 1.05
CA ALA A 110 15.38 5.39 1.02
C ALA A 110 14.27 4.49 1.56
N GLU A 111 13.29 5.04 2.27
CA GLU A 111 12.14 4.32 2.84
C GLU A 111 10.91 4.36 1.94
N ILE A 112 11.01 5.05 0.79
CA ILE A 112 9.95 5.23 -0.18
C ILE A 112 10.30 4.45 -1.44
N ALA A 113 9.39 3.63 -1.89
CA ALA A 113 9.42 3.00 -3.20
C ALA A 113 8.40 3.66 -4.13
N THR A 114 8.55 3.47 -5.43
CA THR A 114 7.57 3.92 -6.43
C THR A 114 7.13 2.73 -7.27
N VAL A 115 5.84 2.45 -7.30
CA VAL A 115 5.23 1.38 -8.11
C VAL A 115 4.12 2.00 -8.95
N ALA A 116 4.15 1.82 -10.25
CA ALA A 116 3.20 2.41 -11.22
C ALA A 116 2.95 3.92 -10.99
N GLY A 117 3.99 4.66 -10.56
CA GLY A 117 3.91 6.09 -10.27
C GLY A 117 3.28 6.45 -8.92
N LEU A 118 2.87 5.48 -8.12
CA LEU A 118 2.44 5.69 -6.73
C LEU A 118 3.64 5.56 -5.80
N GLN A 119 3.79 6.50 -4.87
CA GLN A 119 4.74 6.39 -3.77
C GLN A 119 4.15 5.55 -2.63
N LEU A 120 4.95 4.64 -2.08
CA LEU A 120 4.58 3.81 -0.94
C LEU A 120 5.80 3.50 -0.08
N THR A 121 5.57 3.13 1.17
CA THR A 121 6.67 2.69 2.05
C THR A 121 7.30 1.41 1.53
N THR A 122 8.65 1.29 1.63
CA THR A 122 9.36 0.04 1.32
C THR A 122 8.81 -1.13 2.16
N PRO A 123 8.97 -2.38 1.72
CA PRO A 123 8.49 -3.54 2.48
C PRO A 123 8.99 -3.57 3.93
N LEU A 124 10.28 -3.27 4.16
CA LEU A 124 10.86 -3.21 5.50
C LEU A 124 10.20 -2.10 6.34
N ARG A 125 10.06 -0.88 5.78
CA ARG A 125 9.40 0.22 6.47
C ARG A 125 7.93 -0.10 6.75
N THR A 126 7.22 -0.75 5.82
CA THR A 126 5.84 -1.20 6.00
C THR A 126 5.71 -2.17 7.17
N ALA A 127 6.57 -3.19 7.25
CA ALA A 127 6.59 -4.15 8.35
C ALA A 127 6.87 -3.48 9.71
N VAL A 128 7.84 -2.58 9.75
CA VAL A 128 8.16 -1.79 10.95
C VAL A 128 6.98 -0.92 11.38
N ASP A 129 6.30 -0.25 10.46
CA ASP A 129 5.17 0.63 10.78
C ASP A 129 3.92 -0.16 11.20
N LEU A 130 3.65 -1.33 10.61
CA LEU A 130 2.61 -2.25 11.08
C LEU A 130 2.88 -2.66 12.54
N ALA A 131 4.10 -3.09 12.84
CA ALA A 131 4.48 -3.48 14.20
C ALA A 131 4.38 -2.31 15.22
N ARG A 132 4.57 -1.08 14.77
CA ARG A 132 4.55 0.12 15.64
C ARG A 132 3.16 0.69 15.86
N PHE A 133 2.31 0.68 14.86
CA PHE A 133 1.10 1.50 14.85
C PHE A 133 -0.20 0.71 14.77
N SER A 134 -0.18 -0.58 14.43
CA SER A 134 -1.41 -1.38 14.51
C SER A 134 -1.93 -1.40 15.95
N ALA A 135 -3.18 -0.97 16.13
CA ALA A 135 -3.82 -0.96 17.45
C ALA A 135 -3.93 -2.39 18.00
N ASP A 136 -4.46 -3.28 17.18
CA ASP A 136 -4.58 -4.70 17.45
C ASP A 136 -3.57 -5.44 16.57
N PHE A 137 -2.36 -5.66 17.07
CA PHE A 137 -1.35 -6.47 16.41
C PHE A 137 -1.61 -7.93 16.75
N GLY A 138 -2.38 -8.59 15.91
CA GLY A 138 -2.75 -9.99 16.05
C GLY A 138 -2.36 -10.80 14.81
N GLU A 139 -2.98 -11.96 14.64
CA GLU A 139 -2.66 -12.93 13.60
C GLU A 139 -2.63 -12.32 12.18
N ALA A 140 -3.55 -11.42 11.85
CA ALA A 140 -3.59 -10.77 10.54
C ALA A 140 -2.34 -9.90 10.30
N GLU A 141 -1.92 -9.11 11.28
CA GLU A 141 -0.72 -8.28 11.20
C GLU A 141 0.55 -9.14 11.18
N GLU A 142 0.58 -10.20 11.97
CA GLU A 142 1.68 -11.15 12.02
C GLU A 142 1.88 -11.83 10.66
N LEU A 143 0.80 -12.28 10.02
CA LEU A 143 0.84 -12.85 8.68
C LEU A 143 1.31 -11.86 7.62
N MET A 144 0.83 -10.61 7.66
CA MET A 144 1.28 -9.56 6.73
C MET A 144 2.78 -9.31 6.87
N VAL A 145 3.28 -9.18 8.10
CA VAL A 145 4.70 -8.94 8.38
C VAL A 145 5.55 -10.13 7.96
N ALA A 146 5.13 -11.36 8.30
CA ALA A 146 5.81 -12.58 7.90
C ALA A 146 5.86 -12.72 6.37
N TRP A 147 4.76 -12.41 5.67
CA TRP A 147 4.71 -12.42 4.22
C TRP A 147 5.69 -11.42 3.61
N LEU A 148 5.72 -10.17 4.10
CA LEU A 148 6.67 -9.15 3.65
C LEU A 148 8.12 -9.58 3.84
N MET A 149 8.45 -10.14 5.01
CA MET A 149 9.79 -10.66 5.30
C MET A 149 10.20 -11.76 4.32
N LEU A 150 9.32 -12.74 4.10
CA LEU A 150 9.60 -13.89 3.24
C LEU A 150 9.80 -13.49 1.78
N HIS A 151 8.90 -12.65 1.25
CA HIS A 151 8.88 -12.31 -0.18
C HIS A 151 9.82 -11.17 -0.57
N CYS A 152 10.24 -10.35 0.40
CA CYS A 152 11.10 -9.20 0.15
C CYS A 152 12.51 -9.35 0.75
N SER A 153 12.89 -10.56 1.19
CA SER A 153 14.24 -10.95 1.58
C SER A 153 14.84 -10.12 2.72
N PHE A 154 14.08 -9.88 3.79
CA PHE A 154 14.55 -9.31 5.04
C PHE A 154 13.94 -10.06 6.23
N GLY A 155 14.48 -9.90 7.43
CA GLY A 155 14.04 -10.61 8.62
C GLY A 155 13.80 -9.69 9.82
N VAL A 156 13.47 -10.31 10.95
CA VAL A 156 13.27 -9.62 12.24
C VAL A 156 14.50 -8.80 12.63
N ILE A 157 15.70 -9.32 12.38
CA ILE A 157 16.97 -8.64 12.69
C ILE A 157 17.05 -7.31 11.94
N ASP A 158 16.74 -7.31 10.64
CA ASP A 158 16.80 -6.10 9.81
C ASP A 158 15.83 -5.02 10.31
N CYS A 159 14.61 -5.42 10.70
CA CYS A 159 13.61 -4.54 11.28
C CYS A 159 14.08 -3.95 12.62
N VAL A 160 14.68 -4.78 13.48
CA VAL A 160 15.17 -4.35 14.79
C VAL A 160 16.35 -3.39 14.61
N ASP A 161 17.28 -3.70 13.73
CA ASP A 161 18.46 -2.86 13.46
C ASP A 161 18.04 -1.51 12.85
N ASP A 162 17.08 -1.49 11.94
CA ASP A 162 16.51 -0.25 11.41
C ASP A 162 15.95 0.62 12.53
N MET A 163 15.14 0.04 13.40
CA MET A 163 14.59 0.76 14.54
C MET A 163 15.65 1.22 15.54
N GLN A 164 16.70 0.44 15.77
CA GLN A 164 17.75 0.79 16.74
C GLN A 164 18.59 1.98 16.28
N ARG A 165 18.84 2.12 14.98
CA ARG A 165 19.56 3.27 14.41
C ARG A 165 18.85 4.60 14.62
N ARG A 166 17.53 4.57 14.88
CA ARG A 166 16.71 5.79 15.03
C ARG A 166 16.55 6.15 16.51
N ARG A 167 16.92 7.39 16.84
CA ARG A 167 16.64 7.97 18.15
C ARG A 167 15.17 8.41 18.21
N ASN A 168 14.55 8.29 19.36
CA ASN A 168 13.18 8.79 19.65
C ASN A 168 12.08 8.25 18.71
N LEU A 169 12.17 6.98 18.30
CA LEU A 169 11.15 6.35 17.48
C LEU A 169 9.91 5.98 18.33
N PRO A 170 8.72 6.55 18.09
CA PRO A 170 7.51 6.20 18.86
C PRO A 170 7.21 4.70 18.77
N ASN A 171 6.71 4.11 19.85
CA ASN A 171 6.30 2.70 19.96
C ASN A 171 7.41 1.67 19.66
N LYS A 172 8.69 2.08 19.67
CA LYS A 172 9.85 1.25 19.33
C LYS A 172 9.92 -0.04 20.17
N ARG A 173 9.76 0.08 21.51
CA ARG A 173 9.86 -1.07 22.43
C ARG A 173 8.77 -2.11 22.15
N GLN A 174 7.55 -1.64 21.93
CA GLN A 174 6.41 -2.49 21.60
C GLN A 174 6.61 -3.20 20.25
N ALA A 175 7.05 -2.48 19.22
CA ALA A 175 7.31 -3.06 17.90
C ALA A 175 8.39 -4.15 17.94
N ILE A 176 9.49 -3.90 18.66
CA ILE A 176 10.56 -4.90 18.83
C ILE A 176 10.02 -6.15 19.53
N ALA A 177 9.19 -6.00 20.56
CA ALA A 177 8.60 -7.14 21.26
C ALA A 177 7.67 -7.95 20.32
N ARG A 178 6.81 -7.27 19.56
CA ARG A 178 5.91 -7.88 18.58
C ARG A 178 6.67 -8.68 17.51
N LEU A 179 7.70 -8.08 16.93
CA LEU A 179 8.50 -8.71 15.88
C LEU A 179 9.32 -9.91 16.39
N LYS A 180 9.83 -9.86 17.60
CA LYS A 180 10.54 -10.99 18.22
C LYS A 180 9.64 -12.19 18.50
N ASN A 181 8.35 -11.99 18.67
CA ASN A 181 7.40 -13.08 18.86
C ASN A 181 7.03 -13.79 17.55
N LEU A 182 7.42 -13.22 16.39
CA LEU A 182 7.26 -13.86 15.06
C LEU A 182 8.40 -14.82 14.69
N SER A 183 9.46 -14.85 15.48
CA SER A 183 10.69 -15.62 15.21
C SER A 183 10.71 -16.98 15.91
#